data_19eee8800ef32821b1c6c73a483b3dff
#
_entry.id   19eee8800ef32821b1c6c73a483b3dff
#
_cell.length_a   1.000
_cell.length_b   1.000
_cell.length_c   1.000
_cell.angle_alpha   90.00
_cell.angle_beta   90.00
_cell.angle_gamma   90.00
#
_symmetry.space_group_name_H-M   'P 1'
#
loop_
_entity.id
_entity.type
_entity.pdbx_description
1 polymer ?
#
loop_
_entity_poly.entity_id
_entity_poly.type
_entity_poly.pdbx_seq_one_letter_code
_entity_poly.pdbx_strand_id
1 'polypeptide(L)'
;GSWLLFPAARAKQTIVDALYAALFASNFRFEAVGADYFQSAQPPSPLQHYWSLSIEEQFYFVWPALLALIFALTRELRRKGKERGGQWGLLAAMTIIVSASFAWAMYLSAADPNGAYFSSFTRVWELGVGALIAIAGPWLVSIPPRVRPALAYLGLAGVTASLFFISSAVQFPAPWAALPVLSTALVVSAFHGAEVHSMFLLTNPVARWFGDTSYTLYLWHWPILTLLLSVLPPGRLYYIVTIVIAVGLTAVTYRFYENPIRHSNWLLGASARRHRGRLTLSPTVWRLVGGVAAAATLVSILGIQYSDKISSARELAATSG
;
A
#
# COMPACT_ATOMS: atom_id res chain seq x y z
N GLY A 1 12.30 -11.82 14.08
CA GLY A 1 13.20 -11.72 12.89
C GLY A 1 14.37 -10.78 13.15
N SER A 2 14.11 -9.46 13.35
CA SER A 2 15.18 -8.44 13.41
C SER A 2 16.25 -8.68 14.49
N TRP A 3 15.88 -9.18 15.67
CA TRP A 3 16.83 -9.52 16.74
C TRP A 3 17.74 -10.72 16.40
N LEU A 4 17.32 -11.58 15.51
CA LEU A 4 18.10 -12.75 15.09
C LEU A 4 19.02 -12.44 13.90
N LEU A 5 18.66 -11.45 13.09
CA LEU A 5 19.31 -11.20 11.81
C LEU A 5 20.10 -9.88 11.77
N PHE A 6 19.84 -8.94 12.70
CA PHE A 6 20.45 -7.63 12.71
C PHE A 6 21.31 -7.41 13.96
N PRO A 7 22.35 -6.54 13.87
CA PRO A 7 23.05 -6.01 15.04
C PRO A 7 22.07 -5.34 16.01
N ALA A 8 22.39 -5.36 17.31
CA ALA A 8 21.50 -4.88 18.37
C ALA A 8 21.02 -3.42 18.17
N ALA A 9 21.87 -2.56 17.65
CA ALA A 9 21.52 -1.16 17.36
C ALA A 9 20.40 -1.07 16.29
N ARG A 10 20.53 -1.84 15.19
CA ARG A 10 19.54 -1.87 14.11
C ARG A 10 18.24 -2.55 14.55
N ALA A 11 18.33 -3.59 15.38
CA ALA A 11 17.16 -4.24 15.96
C ALA A 11 16.36 -3.28 16.85
N LYS A 12 17.04 -2.45 17.66
CA LYS A 12 16.40 -1.39 18.47
C LYS A 12 15.71 -0.34 17.58
N GLN A 13 16.37 0.11 16.52
CA GLN A 13 15.74 1.05 15.57
C GLN A 13 14.47 0.45 14.94
N THR A 14 14.51 -0.83 14.54
CA THR A 14 13.34 -1.52 13.99
C THR A 14 12.17 -1.58 14.98
N ILE A 15 12.42 -1.67 16.30
CA ILE A 15 11.35 -1.60 17.32
C ILE A 15 10.74 -0.19 17.37
N VAL A 16 11.58 0.85 17.33
CA VAL A 16 11.07 2.22 17.27
C VAL A 16 10.23 2.43 16.03
N ASP A 17 10.70 1.97 14.87
CA ASP A 17 9.95 2.06 13.60
C ASP A 17 8.63 1.29 13.68
N ALA A 18 8.60 0.13 14.41
CA ALA A 18 7.38 -0.64 14.64
C ALA A 18 6.35 0.10 15.51
N LEU A 19 6.82 0.86 16.50
CA LEU A 19 5.93 1.68 17.33
C LEU A 19 5.29 2.80 16.49
N TYR A 20 6.09 3.48 15.66
CA TYR A 20 5.56 4.49 14.74
C TYR A 20 4.61 3.88 13.71
N ALA A 21 4.89 2.66 13.20
CA ALA A 21 4.00 1.95 12.30
C ALA A 21 2.67 1.60 12.97
N ALA A 22 2.69 1.12 14.20
CA ALA A 22 1.50 0.79 14.98
C ALA A 22 0.62 2.04 15.30
N LEU A 23 1.23 3.22 15.33
CA LEU A 23 0.54 4.50 15.56
C LEU A 23 0.20 5.23 14.25
N PHE A 24 0.41 4.60 13.09
CA PHE A 24 0.23 5.22 11.77
C PHE A 24 1.00 6.54 11.60
N ALA A 25 2.21 6.61 12.12
CA ALA A 25 3.09 7.78 12.13
C ALA A 25 4.47 7.52 11.49
N SER A 26 4.62 6.42 10.73
CA SER A 26 5.89 6.03 10.10
C SER A 26 6.42 7.07 9.13
N ASN A 27 5.55 7.79 8.43
CA ASN A 27 5.95 8.85 7.51
C ASN A 27 6.72 9.97 8.23
N PHE A 28 6.24 10.44 9.39
CA PHE A 28 6.96 11.45 10.20
C PHE A 28 8.29 10.92 10.74
N ARG A 29 8.32 9.64 11.11
CA ARG A 29 9.56 9.00 11.57
C ARG A 29 10.61 8.95 10.48
N PHE A 30 10.25 8.52 9.27
CA PHE A 30 11.19 8.38 8.16
C PHE A 30 11.60 9.73 7.57
N GLU A 31 10.72 10.71 7.57
CA GLU A 31 11.06 12.11 7.27
C GLU A 31 12.13 12.63 8.22
N ALA A 32 11.92 12.49 9.55
CA ALA A 32 12.82 13.00 10.58
C ALA A 32 14.21 12.33 10.59
N VAL A 33 14.32 11.07 10.21
CA VAL A 33 15.62 10.38 10.11
C VAL A 33 16.30 10.57 8.76
N GLY A 34 15.70 11.32 7.83
CA GLY A 34 16.24 11.55 6.49
C GLY A 34 16.36 10.24 5.69
N ALA A 35 15.41 9.33 5.88
CA ALA A 35 15.39 8.05 5.18
C ALA A 35 15.13 8.28 3.70
N ASP A 36 16.18 8.49 2.91
CA ASP A 36 16.07 8.53 1.47
C ASP A 36 15.73 7.12 0.94
N TYR A 37 14.57 7.00 0.33
CA TYR A 37 14.09 5.73 -0.21
C TYR A 37 14.93 5.24 -1.39
N PHE A 38 15.59 6.15 -2.10
CA PHE A 38 16.29 5.86 -3.34
C PHE A 38 17.83 5.93 -3.23
N GLN A 39 18.38 6.63 -2.23
CA GLN A 39 19.82 6.97 -2.20
C GLN A 39 20.52 6.68 -0.85
N SER A 40 19.84 6.13 0.15
CA SER A 40 20.46 5.92 1.45
C SER A 40 21.57 4.86 1.39
N ALA A 41 22.77 5.25 1.81
CA ALA A 41 23.92 4.35 1.98
C ALA A 41 23.70 3.30 3.09
N GLN A 42 22.65 3.44 3.89
CA GLN A 42 22.28 2.50 4.94
C GLN A 42 21.19 1.54 4.48
N PRO A 43 21.26 0.26 4.88
CA PRO A 43 20.21 -0.70 4.56
C PRO A 43 18.85 -0.23 5.11
N PRO A 44 17.79 -0.23 4.30
CA PRO A 44 16.50 0.31 4.69
C PRO A 44 15.87 -0.47 5.85
N SER A 45 15.03 0.21 6.65
CA SER A 45 14.24 -0.44 7.70
C SER A 45 13.29 -1.48 7.10
N PRO A 46 13.12 -2.67 7.72
CA PRO A 46 12.11 -3.64 7.30
C PRO A 46 10.67 -3.12 7.33
N LEU A 47 10.44 -2.01 8.04
CA LEU A 47 9.12 -1.39 8.16
C LEU A 47 9.03 -0.06 7.40
N GLN A 48 10.03 0.27 6.57
CA GLN A 48 10.06 1.57 5.89
C GLN A 48 8.82 1.78 5.02
N HIS A 49 8.35 0.76 4.30
CA HIS A 49 7.16 0.86 3.44
C HIS A 49 5.87 1.27 4.18
N TYR A 50 5.79 1.11 5.52
CA TYR A 50 4.64 1.53 6.31
C TYR A 50 4.38 3.04 6.30
N TRP A 51 5.32 3.85 5.78
CA TRP A 51 5.10 5.28 5.65
C TRP A 51 3.87 5.62 4.79
N SER A 52 3.70 4.92 3.66
CA SER A 52 2.57 5.17 2.77
C SER A 52 1.24 4.67 3.36
N LEU A 53 1.26 3.52 4.05
CA LEU A 53 0.12 3.03 4.81
C LEU A 53 -0.28 4.02 5.92
N SER A 54 0.71 4.62 6.60
CA SER A 54 0.45 5.64 7.63
C SER A 54 -0.30 6.85 7.07
N ILE A 55 0.08 7.32 5.88
CA ILE A 55 -0.62 8.43 5.20
C ILE A 55 -2.05 8.02 4.83
N GLU A 56 -2.25 6.81 4.33
CA GLU A 56 -3.56 6.29 3.95
C GLU A 56 -4.49 6.19 5.17
N GLU A 57 -4.00 5.66 6.30
CA GLU A 57 -4.79 5.56 7.54
C GLU A 57 -5.09 6.93 8.15
N GLN A 58 -4.13 7.87 8.12
CA GLN A 58 -4.37 9.25 8.52
C GLN A 58 -5.47 9.89 7.66
N PHE A 59 -5.48 9.63 6.36
CA PHE A 59 -6.55 10.07 5.47
C PHE A 59 -7.90 9.46 5.87
N TYR A 60 -7.97 8.17 6.14
CA TYR A 60 -9.22 7.51 6.58
C TYR A 60 -9.74 8.07 7.92
N PHE A 61 -8.88 8.52 8.81
CA PHE A 61 -9.26 9.19 10.04
C PHE A 61 -9.84 10.59 9.80
N VAL A 62 -9.18 11.39 8.98
CA VAL A 62 -9.55 12.79 8.74
C VAL A 62 -10.73 12.91 7.79
N TRP A 63 -10.82 12.00 6.82
CA TRP A 63 -11.78 12.08 5.73
C TRP A 63 -13.26 12.11 6.15
N PRO A 64 -13.75 11.23 7.05
CA PRO A 64 -15.14 11.28 7.49
C PRO A 64 -15.48 12.58 8.19
N ALA A 65 -14.57 13.12 9.01
CA ALA A 65 -14.76 14.38 9.70
C ALA A 65 -14.81 15.55 8.70
N LEU A 66 -13.94 15.57 7.72
CA LEU A 66 -13.92 16.57 6.64
C LEU A 66 -15.20 16.54 5.82
N LEU A 67 -15.67 15.36 5.42
CA LEU A 67 -16.96 15.22 4.73
C LEU A 67 -18.13 15.69 5.58
N ALA A 68 -18.17 15.31 6.86
CA ALA A 68 -19.22 15.76 7.79
C ALA A 68 -19.24 17.29 7.90
N LEU A 69 -18.06 17.91 7.99
CA LEU A 69 -17.93 19.37 8.02
C LEU A 69 -18.45 20.01 6.72
N ILE A 70 -18.04 19.50 5.55
CA ILE A 70 -18.49 20.01 4.25
C ILE A 70 -20.02 19.86 4.11
N PHE A 71 -20.58 18.71 4.55
CA PHE A 71 -22.03 18.50 4.56
C PHE A 71 -22.74 19.46 5.50
N ALA A 72 -22.16 19.76 6.66
CA ALA A 72 -22.73 20.73 7.61
C ALA A 72 -22.75 22.14 7.01
N LEU A 73 -21.64 22.56 6.40
CA LEU A 73 -21.51 23.89 5.76
C LEU A 73 -22.43 24.05 4.54
N THR A 74 -22.65 22.98 3.78
CA THR A 74 -23.51 23.00 2.59
C THR A 74 -24.99 22.71 2.89
N ARG A 75 -25.34 22.44 4.16
CA ARG A 75 -26.70 22.08 4.60
C ARG A 75 -27.75 23.13 4.23
N GLU A 76 -27.42 24.40 4.38
CA GLU A 76 -28.34 25.49 4.04
C GLU A 76 -28.64 25.56 2.53
N LEU A 77 -27.68 25.28 1.70
CA LEU A 77 -27.87 25.19 0.24
C LEU A 77 -28.80 24.03 -0.13
N ARG A 78 -28.73 22.92 0.60
CA ARG A 78 -29.59 21.74 0.41
C ARG A 78 -31.03 21.98 0.92
N ARG A 79 -31.21 22.68 2.06
CA ARG A 79 -32.54 22.99 2.62
C ARG A 79 -33.38 23.88 1.70
N LYS A 80 -32.76 24.70 0.85
CA LYS A 80 -33.45 25.56 -0.12
C LYS A 80 -33.89 24.82 -1.39
N GLY A 81 -34.01 23.49 -1.37
CA GLY A 81 -34.45 22.68 -2.53
C GLY A 81 -33.43 22.54 -3.65
N LYS A 82 -32.18 22.98 -3.40
CA LYS A 82 -31.08 22.85 -4.35
C LYS A 82 -30.24 21.62 -4.03
N GLU A 83 -30.79 20.42 -4.15
CA GLU A 83 -30.03 19.17 -3.96
C GLU A 83 -28.79 19.11 -4.88
N ARG A 84 -28.94 19.52 -6.12
CA ARG A 84 -27.80 19.70 -7.05
C ARG A 84 -26.76 20.71 -6.54
N GLY A 85 -27.17 21.76 -5.82
CA GLY A 85 -26.27 22.74 -5.22
C GLY A 85 -25.35 22.14 -4.13
N GLY A 86 -25.86 21.18 -3.35
CA GLY A 86 -25.03 20.45 -2.36
C GLY A 86 -23.97 19.57 -2.98
N GLN A 87 -24.28 18.91 -4.10
CA GLN A 87 -23.30 18.07 -4.83
C GLN A 87 -22.21 18.94 -5.51
N TRP A 88 -22.61 20.04 -6.13
CA TRP A 88 -21.65 20.99 -6.71
C TRP A 88 -20.77 21.65 -5.63
N GLY A 89 -21.33 21.96 -4.46
CA GLY A 89 -20.55 22.48 -3.32
C GLY A 89 -19.50 21.49 -2.82
N LEU A 90 -19.87 20.20 -2.73
CA LEU A 90 -18.93 19.14 -2.36
C LEU A 90 -17.85 18.98 -3.42
N LEU A 91 -18.22 18.94 -4.70
CA LEU A 91 -17.26 18.84 -5.81
C LEU A 91 -16.28 20.02 -5.82
N ALA A 92 -16.78 21.24 -5.65
CA ALA A 92 -15.95 22.45 -5.62
C ALA A 92 -14.98 22.41 -4.43
N ALA A 93 -15.46 22.10 -3.23
CA ALA A 93 -14.62 21.99 -2.03
C ALA A 93 -13.51 20.94 -2.22
N MET A 94 -13.86 19.77 -2.76
CA MET A 94 -12.89 18.72 -3.05
C MET A 94 -11.88 19.12 -4.12
N THR A 95 -12.32 19.77 -5.19
CA THR A 95 -11.42 20.26 -6.23
C THR A 95 -10.43 21.28 -5.65
N ILE A 96 -10.89 22.18 -4.77
CA ILE A 96 -10.00 23.15 -4.10
C ILE A 96 -8.96 22.41 -3.22
N ILE A 97 -9.37 21.43 -2.42
CA ILE A 97 -8.46 20.67 -1.55
C ILE A 97 -7.42 19.92 -2.40
N VAL A 98 -7.85 19.22 -3.44
CA VAL A 98 -6.98 18.48 -4.36
C VAL A 98 -6.00 19.41 -5.06
N SER A 99 -6.48 20.54 -5.58
CA SER A 99 -5.63 21.52 -6.27
C SER A 99 -4.62 22.18 -5.33
N ALA A 100 -5.04 22.52 -4.11
CA ALA A 100 -4.16 23.12 -3.10
C ALA A 100 -3.07 22.12 -2.66
N SER A 101 -3.43 20.84 -2.42
CA SER A 101 -2.48 19.79 -2.10
C SER A 101 -1.51 19.52 -3.25
N PHE A 102 -1.98 19.51 -4.51
CA PHE A 102 -1.10 19.35 -5.67
C PHE A 102 -0.14 20.52 -5.84
N ALA A 103 -0.63 21.76 -5.68
CA ALA A 103 0.23 22.95 -5.73
C ALA A 103 1.28 22.93 -4.60
N TRP A 104 0.90 22.51 -3.40
CA TRP A 104 1.83 22.31 -2.29
C TRP A 104 2.85 21.21 -2.60
N ALA A 105 2.41 20.09 -3.20
CA ALA A 105 3.32 19.02 -3.63
C ALA A 105 4.32 19.51 -4.69
N MET A 106 3.90 20.31 -5.65
CA MET A 106 4.78 20.94 -6.65
C MET A 106 5.85 21.82 -6.01
N TYR A 107 5.44 22.68 -5.08
CA TYR A 107 6.36 23.55 -4.36
C TYR A 107 7.35 22.76 -3.51
N LEU A 108 6.87 21.85 -2.66
CA LEU A 108 7.70 21.13 -1.72
C LEU A 108 8.62 20.12 -2.42
N SER A 109 8.18 19.48 -3.51
CA SER A 109 9.03 18.57 -4.30
C SER A 109 10.27 19.27 -4.89
N ALA A 110 10.18 20.58 -5.11
CA ALA A 110 11.32 21.37 -5.57
C ALA A 110 12.18 21.88 -4.41
N ALA A 111 11.56 22.27 -3.28
CA ALA A 111 12.23 22.92 -2.15
C ALA A 111 12.86 21.90 -1.17
N ASP A 112 12.16 20.81 -0.88
CA ASP A 112 12.58 19.73 0.00
C ASP A 112 12.02 18.38 -0.51
N PRO A 113 12.73 17.70 -1.41
CA PRO A 113 12.29 16.42 -1.98
C PRO A 113 12.03 15.34 -0.94
N ASN A 114 12.83 15.26 0.13
CA ASN A 114 12.64 14.26 1.17
C ASN A 114 11.37 14.53 1.99
N GLY A 115 11.19 15.76 2.45
CA GLY A 115 9.96 16.18 3.13
C GLY A 115 8.72 16.00 2.25
N ALA A 116 8.82 16.35 0.96
CA ALA A 116 7.73 16.14 0.00
C ALA A 116 7.35 14.66 -0.14
N TYR A 117 8.32 13.78 -0.12
CA TYR A 117 8.09 12.32 -0.28
C TYR A 117 7.26 11.73 0.87
N PHE A 118 7.53 12.13 2.11
CA PHE A 118 6.90 11.57 3.31
C PHE A 118 5.72 12.39 3.84
N SER A 119 5.53 13.62 3.39
CA SER A 119 4.47 14.50 3.87
C SER A 119 3.08 14.00 3.47
N SER A 120 2.16 13.92 4.45
CA SER A 120 0.76 13.62 4.16
C SER A 120 0.09 14.68 3.31
N PHE A 121 0.46 15.97 3.48
CA PHE A 121 -0.16 17.08 2.73
C PHE A 121 0.18 17.08 1.25
N THR A 122 1.34 16.55 0.87
CA THR A 122 1.74 16.40 -0.55
C THR A 122 1.09 15.20 -1.23
N ARG A 123 0.39 14.34 -0.47
CA ARG A 123 -0.25 13.12 -0.95
C ARG A 123 -1.78 13.18 -0.92
N VAL A 124 -2.37 14.16 -0.23
CA VAL A 124 -3.84 14.30 -0.14
C VAL A 124 -4.49 14.39 -1.51
N TRP A 125 -3.86 15.04 -2.49
CA TRP A 125 -4.40 15.14 -3.84
C TRP A 125 -4.50 13.78 -4.55
N GLU A 126 -3.59 12.85 -4.30
CA GLU A 126 -3.59 11.51 -4.89
C GLU A 126 -4.84 10.73 -4.45
N LEU A 127 -5.10 10.70 -3.14
CA LEU A 127 -6.30 10.10 -2.56
C LEU A 127 -7.56 10.90 -2.89
N GLY A 128 -7.43 12.23 -2.93
CA GLY A 128 -8.50 13.18 -3.26
C GLY A 128 -9.04 13.01 -4.68
N VAL A 129 -8.20 12.62 -5.65
CA VAL A 129 -8.65 12.27 -7.01
C VAL A 129 -9.63 11.10 -6.97
N GLY A 130 -9.36 10.06 -6.14
CA GLY A 130 -10.29 8.97 -5.93
C GLY A 130 -11.64 9.44 -5.37
N ALA A 131 -11.61 10.38 -4.42
CA ALA A 131 -12.82 10.98 -3.88
C ALA A 131 -13.59 11.82 -4.90
N LEU A 132 -12.90 12.57 -5.76
CA LEU A 132 -13.54 13.28 -6.88
C LEU A 132 -14.24 12.31 -7.84
N ILE A 133 -13.64 11.17 -8.14
CA ILE A 133 -14.27 10.11 -8.95
C ILE A 133 -15.54 9.60 -8.25
N ALA A 134 -15.50 9.36 -6.95
CA ALA A 134 -16.67 8.90 -6.19
C ALA A 134 -17.81 9.93 -6.22
N ILE A 135 -17.50 11.24 -6.07
CA ILE A 135 -18.48 12.32 -6.18
C ILE A 135 -19.03 12.43 -7.61
N ALA A 136 -18.17 12.23 -8.61
CA ALA A 136 -18.53 12.22 -10.02
C ALA A 136 -19.29 10.96 -10.48
N GLY A 137 -19.46 9.98 -9.59
CA GLY A 137 -20.09 8.67 -9.88
C GLY A 137 -21.35 8.74 -10.74
N PRO A 138 -22.36 9.60 -10.44
CA PRO A 138 -23.57 9.71 -11.25
C PRO A 138 -23.32 10.08 -12.72
N TRP A 139 -22.26 10.83 -13.02
CA TRP A 139 -21.89 11.17 -14.40
C TRP A 139 -21.09 10.05 -15.06
N LEU A 140 -20.27 9.32 -14.29
CA LEU A 140 -19.48 8.19 -14.82
C LEU A 140 -20.35 7.01 -15.26
N VAL A 141 -21.51 6.81 -14.65
CA VAL A 141 -22.49 5.81 -15.11
C VAL A 141 -22.94 6.09 -16.54
N SER A 142 -22.97 7.36 -16.97
CA SER A 142 -23.36 7.76 -18.33
C SER A 142 -22.32 7.46 -19.41
N ILE A 143 -21.12 7.02 -19.05
CA ILE A 143 -20.06 6.69 -20.02
C ILE A 143 -20.54 5.51 -20.89
N PRO A 144 -20.54 5.66 -22.22
CA PRO A 144 -20.99 4.61 -23.13
C PRO A 144 -20.17 3.32 -22.95
N PRO A 145 -20.80 2.12 -22.94
CA PRO A 145 -20.10 0.85 -22.75
C PRO A 145 -18.94 0.63 -23.72
N ARG A 146 -19.07 1.14 -24.95
CA ARG A 146 -18.03 1.02 -26.00
C ARG A 146 -16.73 1.80 -25.70
N VAL A 147 -16.82 2.88 -24.90
CA VAL A 147 -15.68 3.73 -24.55
C VAL A 147 -14.92 3.19 -23.34
N ARG A 148 -15.60 2.48 -22.44
CA ARG A 148 -15.04 1.98 -21.18
C ARG A 148 -13.78 1.12 -21.34
N PRO A 149 -13.72 0.14 -22.27
CA PRO A 149 -12.49 -0.64 -22.48
C PRO A 149 -11.32 0.24 -22.93
N ALA A 150 -11.56 1.21 -23.80
CA ALA A 150 -10.51 2.13 -24.26
C ALA A 150 -9.94 2.97 -23.11
N LEU A 151 -10.80 3.51 -22.23
CA LEU A 151 -10.35 4.24 -21.03
C LEU A 151 -9.54 3.34 -20.10
N ALA A 152 -9.98 2.10 -19.88
CA ALA A 152 -9.29 1.17 -19.00
C ALA A 152 -7.92 0.75 -19.57
N TYR A 153 -7.82 0.46 -20.89
CA TYR A 153 -6.53 0.14 -21.51
C TYR A 153 -5.60 1.34 -21.56
N LEU A 154 -6.12 2.57 -21.82
CA LEU A 154 -5.33 3.79 -21.75
C LEU A 154 -4.79 4.01 -20.34
N GLY A 155 -5.62 3.82 -19.33
CA GLY A 155 -5.19 3.91 -17.93
C GLY A 155 -4.12 2.85 -17.59
N LEU A 156 -4.30 1.59 -17.99
CA LEU A 156 -3.28 0.54 -17.79
C LEU A 156 -1.97 0.87 -18.51
N ALA A 157 -2.05 1.36 -19.75
CA ALA A 157 -0.88 1.79 -20.50
C ALA A 157 -0.13 2.93 -19.77
N GLY A 158 -0.85 3.91 -19.22
CA GLY A 158 -0.26 4.99 -18.45
C GLY A 158 0.36 4.53 -17.11
N VAL A 159 -0.29 3.61 -16.39
CA VAL A 159 0.32 2.98 -15.19
C VAL A 159 1.57 2.21 -15.57
N THR A 160 1.54 1.44 -16.65
CA THR A 160 2.72 0.70 -17.13
C THR A 160 3.83 1.67 -17.55
N ALA A 161 3.50 2.72 -18.29
CA ALA A 161 4.44 3.76 -18.69
C ALA A 161 5.11 4.44 -17.50
N SER A 162 4.38 4.66 -16.40
CA SER A 162 4.94 5.28 -15.20
C SER A 162 6.12 4.48 -14.61
N LEU A 163 6.15 3.16 -14.77
CA LEU A 163 7.26 2.30 -14.32
C LEU A 163 8.57 2.58 -15.06
N PHE A 164 8.49 3.13 -16.28
CA PHE A 164 9.65 3.44 -17.10
C PHE A 164 10.06 4.91 -17.04
N PHE A 165 9.09 5.81 -16.86
CA PHE A 165 9.33 7.25 -16.84
C PHE A 165 9.63 7.81 -15.45
N ILE A 166 9.16 7.17 -14.37
CA ILE A 166 9.42 7.62 -13.02
C ILE A 166 10.67 6.90 -12.49
N SER A 167 11.71 7.68 -12.25
CA SER A 167 12.98 7.22 -11.70
C SER A 167 13.40 8.14 -10.54
N SER A 168 14.48 7.80 -9.85
CA SER A 168 15.07 8.66 -8.81
C SER A 168 15.60 10.00 -9.32
N ALA A 169 15.71 10.18 -10.64
CA ALA A 169 16.18 11.41 -11.25
C ALA A 169 15.07 12.44 -11.47
N VAL A 170 13.79 12.05 -11.33
CA VAL A 170 12.66 12.96 -11.55
C VAL A 170 12.10 13.49 -10.23
N GLN A 171 11.52 14.69 -10.30
CA GLN A 171 10.86 15.33 -9.17
C GLN A 171 9.64 14.52 -8.71
N PHE A 172 9.65 14.07 -7.46
CA PHE A 172 8.58 13.24 -6.90
C PHE A 172 8.19 13.73 -5.50
N PRO A 173 6.89 13.76 -5.13
CA PRO A 173 5.74 13.22 -5.83
C PRO A 173 5.24 14.06 -7.02
N ALA A 174 5.37 15.37 -7.00
CA ALA A 174 4.83 16.19 -8.08
C ALA A 174 5.94 16.79 -8.94
N PRO A 175 5.74 16.87 -10.29
CA PRO A 175 4.51 16.55 -11.02
C PRO A 175 4.34 15.07 -11.42
N TRP A 176 5.36 14.24 -11.29
CA TRP A 176 5.41 12.93 -11.95
C TRP A 176 4.43 11.89 -11.41
N ALA A 177 4.04 11.97 -10.12
CA ALA A 177 2.99 11.11 -9.58
C ALA A 177 1.61 11.34 -10.26
N ALA A 178 1.42 12.47 -10.97
CA ALA A 178 0.19 12.69 -11.72
C ALA A 178 -0.03 11.64 -12.82
N LEU A 179 1.03 11.11 -13.41
CA LEU A 179 0.91 10.08 -14.45
C LEU A 179 0.23 8.81 -13.90
N PRO A 180 0.74 8.10 -12.88
CA PRO A 180 0.08 6.90 -12.37
C PRO A 180 -1.26 7.21 -11.70
N VAL A 181 -1.42 8.35 -11.02
CA VAL A 181 -2.67 8.71 -10.35
C VAL A 181 -3.80 8.93 -11.34
N LEU A 182 -3.60 9.75 -12.37
CA LEU A 182 -4.62 10.01 -13.40
C LEU A 182 -4.87 8.76 -14.25
N SER A 183 -3.85 7.97 -14.52
CA SER A 183 -3.99 6.69 -15.23
C SER A 183 -4.84 5.70 -14.44
N THR A 184 -4.63 5.58 -13.14
CA THR A 184 -5.47 4.77 -12.25
C THR A 184 -6.89 5.32 -12.18
N ALA A 185 -7.06 6.66 -12.15
CA ALA A 185 -8.35 7.32 -12.20
C ALA A 185 -9.15 6.94 -13.45
N LEU A 186 -8.51 6.82 -14.61
CA LEU A 186 -9.15 6.35 -15.84
C LEU A 186 -9.64 4.90 -15.71
N VAL A 187 -8.82 4.00 -15.15
CA VAL A 187 -9.21 2.61 -14.93
C VAL A 187 -10.42 2.53 -13.99
N VAL A 188 -10.36 3.21 -12.84
CA VAL A 188 -11.45 3.22 -11.86
C VAL A 188 -12.73 3.79 -12.46
N SER A 189 -12.63 4.88 -13.21
CA SER A 189 -13.76 5.52 -13.89
C SER A 189 -14.39 4.60 -14.94
N ALA A 190 -13.58 3.81 -15.66
CA ALA A 190 -14.07 2.88 -16.66
C ALA A 190 -14.92 1.74 -16.05
N PHE A 191 -14.57 1.29 -14.84
CA PHE A 191 -15.32 0.24 -14.13
C PHE A 191 -16.48 0.77 -13.28
N HIS A 192 -16.58 2.08 -13.07
CA HIS A 192 -17.62 2.63 -12.20
C HIS A 192 -19.04 2.37 -12.73
N GLY A 193 -19.85 1.65 -11.94
CA GLY A 193 -21.24 1.36 -12.26
C GLY A 193 -21.48 0.44 -13.47
N ALA A 194 -20.44 -0.25 -13.96
CA ALA A 194 -20.58 -1.21 -15.05
C ALA A 194 -19.51 -2.31 -14.99
N GLU A 195 -19.86 -3.49 -15.52
CA GLU A 195 -18.89 -4.54 -15.77
C GLU A 195 -18.21 -4.32 -17.13
N VAL A 196 -16.88 -4.37 -17.16
CA VAL A 196 -16.10 -4.27 -18.40
C VAL A 196 -15.70 -5.68 -18.83
N HIS A 197 -16.51 -6.33 -19.63
CA HIS A 197 -16.38 -7.75 -20.00
C HIS A 197 -15.14 -8.08 -20.83
N SER A 198 -14.57 -7.12 -21.55
CA SER A 198 -13.43 -7.35 -22.46
C SER A 198 -12.04 -7.14 -21.83
N MET A 199 -11.94 -7.00 -20.51
CA MET A 199 -10.72 -6.68 -19.80
C MET A 199 -10.05 -7.92 -19.19
N PHE A 200 -9.66 -8.88 -20.03
CA PHE A 200 -9.01 -10.12 -19.57
C PHE A 200 -7.80 -9.87 -18.66
N LEU A 201 -7.00 -8.84 -18.92
CA LEU A 201 -5.83 -8.51 -18.08
C LEU A 201 -6.19 -8.24 -16.62
N LEU A 202 -7.36 -7.66 -16.34
CA LEU A 202 -7.81 -7.34 -14.97
C LEU A 202 -8.81 -8.34 -14.41
N THR A 203 -9.49 -9.11 -15.27
CA THR A 203 -10.61 -9.99 -14.85
C THR A 203 -10.24 -11.47 -14.79
N ASN A 204 -9.03 -11.85 -15.21
CA ASN A 204 -8.57 -13.23 -15.10
C ASN A 204 -8.36 -13.66 -13.63
N PRO A 205 -8.39 -14.97 -13.31
CA PRO A 205 -8.29 -15.45 -11.92
C PRO A 205 -7.01 -15.02 -11.20
N VAL A 206 -5.89 -14.91 -11.93
CA VAL A 206 -4.60 -14.50 -11.36
C VAL A 206 -4.63 -13.03 -10.96
N ALA A 207 -5.11 -12.15 -11.85
CA ALA A 207 -5.24 -10.72 -11.54
C ALA A 207 -6.21 -10.48 -10.37
N ARG A 208 -7.33 -11.21 -10.32
CA ARG A 208 -8.27 -11.15 -9.18
C ARG A 208 -7.61 -11.59 -7.88
N TRP A 209 -6.87 -12.69 -7.91
CA TRP A 209 -6.16 -13.17 -6.73
C TRP A 209 -5.17 -12.12 -6.21
N PHE A 210 -4.37 -11.50 -7.08
CA PHE A 210 -3.48 -10.41 -6.70
C PHE A 210 -4.25 -9.20 -6.17
N GLY A 211 -5.38 -8.84 -6.77
CA GLY A 211 -6.26 -7.78 -6.27
C GLY A 211 -6.78 -8.07 -4.86
N ASP A 212 -7.30 -9.27 -4.64
CA ASP A 212 -7.86 -9.68 -3.34
C ASP A 212 -6.81 -9.75 -2.23
N THR A 213 -5.56 -10.12 -2.57
CA THR A 213 -4.46 -10.32 -1.62
C THR A 213 -3.46 -9.15 -1.58
N SER A 214 -3.70 -8.08 -2.33
CA SER A 214 -2.77 -6.97 -2.52
C SER A 214 -2.32 -6.33 -1.21
N TYR A 215 -3.22 -6.14 -0.26
CA TYR A 215 -2.92 -5.58 1.05
C TYR A 215 -1.97 -6.48 1.86
N THR A 216 -2.28 -7.77 1.97
CA THR A 216 -1.40 -8.72 2.67
C THR A 216 -0.05 -8.85 1.97
N LEU A 217 -0.02 -8.85 0.62
CA LEU A 217 1.22 -8.87 -0.15
C LEU A 217 2.06 -7.61 0.11
N TYR A 218 1.42 -6.44 0.18
CA TYR A 218 2.06 -5.19 0.53
C TYR A 218 2.69 -5.25 1.93
N LEU A 219 2.03 -5.85 2.91
CA LEU A 219 2.58 -5.98 4.26
C LEU A 219 3.80 -6.90 4.33
N TRP A 220 3.86 -7.96 3.51
CA TRP A 220 4.94 -8.97 3.57
C TRP A 220 6.12 -8.71 2.65
N HIS A 221 5.91 -8.11 1.46
CA HIS A 221 6.96 -8.02 0.43
C HIS A 221 8.23 -7.32 0.92
N TRP A 222 8.12 -6.17 1.55
CA TRP A 222 9.26 -5.36 1.97
C TRP A 222 10.03 -5.94 3.16
N PRO A 223 9.38 -6.38 4.26
CA PRO A 223 10.08 -7.07 5.33
C PRO A 223 10.86 -8.29 4.85
N ILE A 224 10.31 -9.06 3.92
CA ILE A 224 10.97 -10.24 3.37
C ILE A 224 12.18 -9.81 2.55
N LEU A 225 12.03 -8.83 1.64
CA LEU A 225 13.13 -8.26 0.88
C LEU A 225 14.28 -7.82 1.79
N THR A 226 13.99 -7.01 2.79
CA THR A 226 15.03 -6.42 3.66
C THR A 226 15.67 -7.43 4.62
N LEU A 227 14.91 -8.40 5.13
CA LEU A 227 15.42 -9.43 6.01
C LEU A 227 16.26 -10.45 5.24
N LEU A 228 15.84 -10.85 4.04
CA LEU A 228 16.61 -11.79 3.23
C LEU A 228 17.92 -11.19 2.70
N LEU A 229 17.99 -9.88 2.46
CA LEU A 229 19.25 -9.22 2.10
C LEU A 229 20.34 -9.36 3.17
N SER A 230 19.99 -9.59 4.43
CA SER A 230 20.99 -9.83 5.49
C SER A 230 21.58 -11.23 5.49
N VAL A 231 20.97 -12.17 4.77
CA VAL A 231 21.35 -13.60 4.75
C VAL A 231 21.75 -14.09 3.36
N LEU A 232 21.16 -13.53 2.31
CA LEU A 232 21.39 -13.91 0.91
C LEU A 232 21.87 -12.72 0.11
N PRO A 233 23.00 -12.83 -0.61
CA PRO A 233 23.45 -11.77 -1.50
C PRO A 233 22.47 -11.59 -2.66
N PRO A 234 22.33 -10.36 -3.20
CA PRO A 234 21.49 -10.10 -4.37
C PRO A 234 21.87 -11.00 -5.56
N GLY A 235 20.90 -11.73 -6.09
CA GLY A 235 21.11 -12.66 -7.20
C GLY A 235 19.82 -13.41 -7.54
N ARG A 236 19.86 -14.27 -8.55
CA ARG A 236 18.66 -15.01 -8.98
C ARG A 236 17.98 -15.78 -7.86
N LEU A 237 18.77 -16.45 -7.02
CA LEU A 237 18.26 -17.22 -5.86
C LEU A 237 17.54 -16.31 -4.86
N TYR A 238 18.13 -15.15 -4.54
CA TYR A 238 17.51 -14.17 -3.64
C TYR A 238 16.13 -13.74 -4.13
N TYR A 239 15.98 -13.37 -5.40
CA TYR A 239 14.68 -12.94 -5.94
C TYR A 239 13.66 -14.08 -5.98
N ILE A 240 14.07 -15.29 -6.37
CA ILE A 240 13.17 -16.46 -6.38
C ILE A 240 12.67 -16.76 -4.96
N VAL A 241 13.58 -16.84 -3.98
CA VAL A 241 13.23 -17.13 -2.59
C VAL A 241 12.33 -16.04 -2.00
N THR A 242 12.64 -14.77 -2.29
CA THR A 242 11.81 -13.63 -1.86
C THR A 242 10.38 -13.75 -2.39
N ILE A 243 10.22 -14.00 -3.70
CA ILE A 243 8.89 -14.14 -4.32
C ILE A 243 8.13 -15.31 -3.72
N VAL A 244 8.77 -16.48 -3.61
CA VAL A 244 8.13 -17.69 -3.07
C VAL A 244 7.66 -17.48 -1.62
N ILE A 245 8.51 -16.88 -0.77
CA ILE A 245 8.15 -16.61 0.64
C ILE A 245 7.06 -15.54 0.70
N ALA A 246 7.18 -14.44 -0.05
CA ALA A 246 6.19 -13.37 -0.03
C ALA A 246 4.81 -13.86 -0.48
N VAL A 247 4.74 -14.58 -1.60
CA VAL A 247 3.48 -15.16 -2.10
C VAL A 247 2.93 -16.21 -1.14
N GLY A 248 3.79 -17.08 -0.59
CA GLY A 248 3.38 -18.12 0.36
C GLY A 248 2.81 -17.53 1.66
N LEU A 249 3.52 -16.59 2.28
CA LEU A 249 3.03 -15.90 3.48
C LEU A 249 1.77 -15.09 3.21
N THR A 250 1.69 -14.44 2.06
CA THR A 250 0.49 -13.72 1.62
C THR A 250 -0.70 -14.67 1.54
N ALA A 251 -0.57 -15.79 0.84
CA ALA A 251 -1.66 -16.76 0.67
C ALA A 251 -2.15 -17.30 2.02
N VAL A 252 -1.23 -17.59 2.94
CA VAL A 252 -1.55 -18.09 4.29
C VAL A 252 -2.22 -17.00 5.12
N THR A 253 -1.62 -15.81 5.20
CA THR A 253 -2.16 -14.70 6.01
C THR A 253 -3.52 -14.25 5.49
N TYR A 254 -3.68 -14.13 4.17
CA TYR A 254 -4.97 -13.79 3.56
C TYR A 254 -6.03 -14.82 3.89
N ARG A 255 -5.72 -16.12 3.70
CA ARG A 255 -6.69 -17.22 3.88
C ARG A 255 -7.14 -17.40 5.32
N PHE A 256 -6.22 -17.24 6.28
CA PHE A 256 -6.47 -17.61 7.68
C PHE A 256 -6.70 -16.41 8.60
N TYR A 257 -6.23 -15.25 8.21
CA TYR A 257 -6.32 -14.05 9.05
C TYR A 257 -7.15 -12.96 8.40
N GLU A 258 -6.76 -12.43 7.24
CA GLU A 258 -7.42 -11.28 6.62
C GLU A 258 -8.84 -11.63 6.18
N ASN A 259 -9.02 -12.64 5.35
CA ASN A 259 -10.32 -12.99 4.78
C ASN A 259 -11.38 -13.38 5.84
N PRO A 260 -11.06 -14.18 6.90
CA PRO A 260 -11.99 -14.43 8.00
C PRO A 260 -12.38 -13.18 8.79
N ILE A 261 -11.44 -12.26 9.06
CA ILE A 261 -11.72 -11.01 9.76
C ILE A 261 -12.58 -10.10 8.90
N ARG A 262 -12.20 -9.90 7.64
CA ARG A 262 -12.91 -9.05 6.66
C ARG A 262 -14.38 -9.47 6.47
N HIS A 263 -14.67 -10.77 6.53
CA HIS A 263 -16.01 -11.32 6.41
C HIS A 263 -16.65 -11.69 7.75
N SER A 264 -16.04 -11.32 8.86
CA SER A 264 -16.57 -11.62 10.18
C SER A 264 -17.79 -10.73 10.49
N ASN A 265 -18.76 -11.33 11.16
CA ASN A 265 -19.94 -10.60 11.66
C ASN A 265 -19.70 -10.01 13.06
N TRP A 266 -18.43 -9.85 13.46
CA TRP A 266 -18.09 -9.42 14.81
C TRP A 266 -18.62 -8.02 15.15
N LEU A 267 -18.62 -7.12 14.16
CA LEU A 267 -19.15 -5.78 14.29
C LEU A 267 -20.66 -5.65 13.97
N LEU A 268 -21.29 -6.74 13.51
CA LEU A 268 -22.71 -6.72 13.19
C LEU A 268 -23.54 -7.04 14.45
N GLY A 269 -24.64 -6.30 14.67
CA GLY A 269 -25.54 -6.50 15.78
C GLY A 269 -26.11 -7.92 15.87
N ALA A 270 -26.62 -8.30 17.03
CA ALA A 270 -27.08 -9.67 17.36
C ALA A 270 -28.09 -10.29 16.38
N SER A 271 -28.89 -9.49 15.68
CA SER A 271 -29.87 -9.93 14.67
C SER A 271 -29.24 -10.50 13.39
N ALA A 272 -28.07 -10.01 13.00
CA ALA A 272 -27.35 -10.47 11.80
C ALA A 272 -26.52 -11.74 12.02
N ARG A 273 -26.24 -12.10 13.28
CA ARG A 273 -25.40 -13.25 13.64
C ARG A 273 -26.06 -14.62 13.45
N ARG A 274 -27.37 -14.68 13.32
CA ARG A 274 -28.14 -15.96 13.31
C ARG A 274 -28.04 -16.76 12.00
N HIS A 275 -27.45 -16.24 10.92
CA HIS A 275 -27.54 -16.87 9.59
C HIS A 275 -26.22 -17.38 8.98
N ARG A 276 -25.10 -17.41 9.71
CA ARG A 276 -23.86 -18.00 9.19
C ARG A 276 -23.26 -19.02 10.15
N GLY A 277 -23.13 -20.27 9.66
CA GLY A 277 -22.57 -21.41 10.37
C GLY A 277 -21.09 -21.19 10.78
N ARG A 278 -20.68 -21.86 11.86
CA ARG A 278 -19.30 -21.93 12.34
C ARG A 278 -18.37 -22.42 11.24
N LEU A 279 -17.36 -21.62 10.89
CA LEU A 279 -16.25 -22.07 10.05
C LEU A 279 -15.35 -23.01 10.89
N THR A 280 -15.48 -24.31 10.68
CA THR A 280 -14.51 -25.30 11.16
C THR A 280 -13.36 -25.39 10.15
N LEU A 281 -12.16 -25.08 10.59
CA LEU A 281 -10.94 -25.20 9.77
C LEU A 281 -10.67 -26.68 9.48
N SER A 282 -10.47 -27.03 8.21
CA SER A 282 -10.17 -28.40 7.81
C SER A 282 -8.77 -28.83 8.27
N PRO A 283 -8.52 -30.14 8.55
CA PRO A 283 -7.20 -30.63 8.94
C PRO A 283 -6.08 -30.30 7.94
N THR A 284 -6.41 -30.20 6.66
CA THR A 284 -5.48 -29.81 5.59
C THR A 284 -4.92 -28.40 5.80
N VAL A 285 -5.69 -27.54 6.37
CA VAL A 285 -5.37 -26.15 6.69
C VAL A 285 -4.30 -26.08 7.78
N TRP A 286 -4.45 -26.85 8.86
CA TRP A 286 -3.43 -26.93 9.92
C TRP A 286 -2.12 -27.51 9.42
N ARG A 287 -2.14 -28.44 8.45
CA ARG A 287 -0.93 -28.98 7.81
C ARG A 287 -0.21 -27.93 6.97
N LEU A 288 -0.94 -27.07 6.25
CA LEU A 288 -0.35 -25.96 5.49
C LEU A 288 0.26 -24.90 6.40
N VAL A 289 -0.44 -24.49 7.47
CA VAL A 289 0.09 -23.54 8.48
C VAL A 289 1.34 -24.10 9.14
N GLY A 290 1.31 -25.37 9.55
CA GLY A 290 2.46 -26.05 10.10
C GLY A 290 3.63 -26.13 9.12
N GLY A 291 3.37 -26.42 7.86
CA GLY A 291 4.38 -26.47 6.79
C GLY A 291 5.05 -25.12 6.53
N VAL A 292 4.28 -24.04 6.49
CA VAL A 292 4.82 -22.68 6.30
C VAL A 292 5.59 -22.22 7.54
N ALA A 293 5.09 -22.49 8.74
CA ALA A 293 5.80 -22.20 9.97
C ALA A 293 7.12 -22.98 10.05
N ALA A 294 7.11 -24.25 9.69
CA ALA A 294 8.31 -25.09 9.61
C ALA A 294 9.31 -24.59 8.57
N ALA A 295 8.84 -24.20 7.38
CA ALA A 295 9.69 -23.62 6.33
C ALA A 295 10.30 -22.28 6.76
N ALA A 296 9.52 -21.40 7.38
CA ALA A 296 10.03 -20.13 7.93
C ALA A 296 11.06 -20.36 9.04
N THR A 297 10.85 -21.37 9.91
CA THR A 297 11.79 -21.75 10.96
C THR A 297 13.07 -22.34 10.35
N LEU A 298 12.95 -23.17 9.33
CA LEU A 298 14.10 -23.79 8.63
C LEU A 298 14.95 -22.74 7.91
N VAL A 299 14.32 -21.79 7.24
CA VAL A 299 15.00 -20.65 6.60
C VAL A 299 15.70 -19.77 7.65
N SER A 300 15.07 -19.56 8.82
CA SER A 300 15.69 -18.82 9.92
C SER A 300 16.90 -19.54 10.49
N ILE A 301 16.83 -20.87 10.68
CA ILE A 301 17.95 -21.70 11.18
C ILE A 301 19.10 -21.74 10.16
N LEU A 302 18.80 -21.97 8.90
CA LEU A 302 19.80 -21.98 7.82
C LEU A 302 20.45 -20.59 7.67
N GLY A 303 19.68 -19.51 7.83
CA GLY A 303 20.17 -18.15 7.82
C GLY A 303 21.15 -17.87 8.97
N ILE A 304 20.85 -18.36 10.18
CA ILE A 304 21.74 -18.22 11.34
C ILE A 304 23.06 -18.99 11.09
N GLN A 305 22.97 -20.26 10.66
CA GLN A 305 24.16 -21.08 10.38
C GLN A 305 25.03 -20.50 9.26
N TYR A 306 24.41 -19.86 8.26
CA TYR A 306 25.14 -19.24 7.16
C TYR A 306 25.81 -17.93 7.60
N SER A 307 25.11 -17.14 8.43
CA SER A 307 25.65 -15.92 9.04
C SER A 307 26.87 -16.19 9.92
N ASP A 308 26.80 -17.25 10.75
CA ASP A 308 27.92 -17.65 11.63
C ASP A 308 29.15 -18.09 10.80
N LYS A 309 28.95 -18.82 9.70
CA LYS A 309 30.04 -19.21 8.79
C LYS A 309 30.70 -18.01 8.09
N ILE A 310 29.92 -16.99 7.70
CA ILE A 310 30.46 -15.77 7.09
C ILE A 310 31.21 -14.92 8.10
N SER A 311 30.71 -14.78 9.33
CA SER A 311 31.41 -14.04 10.38
C SER A 311 32.73 -14.71 10.77
N SER A 312 32.75 -16.03 10.92
CA SER A 312 33.95 -16.80 11.19
C SER A 312 34.97 -16.73 10.05
N ALA A 313 34.51 -16.78 8.80
CA ALA A 313 35.40 -16.60 7.63
C ALA A 313 35.98 -15.20 7.53
N ARG A 314 35.24 -14.15 7.91
CA ARG A 314 35.73 -12.77 7.96
C ARG A 314 36.74 -12.54 9.09
N GLU A 315 36.51 -13.15 10.25
CA GLU A 315 37.46 -13.08 11.37
C GLU A 315 38.78 -13.79 11.02
N LEU A 316 38.71 -14.96 10.40
CA LEU A 316 39.90 -15.69 9.91
C LEU A 316 40.67 -14.89 8.84
N ALA A 317 39.99 -14.24 7.93
CA ALA A 317 40.62 -13.38 6.91
C ALA A 317 41.27 -12.12 7.53
N ALA A 318 40.67 -11.56 8.58
CA ALA A 318 41.21 -10.39 9.30
C ALA A 318 42.41 -10.72 10.18
N THR A 319 42.56 -11.98 10.62
CA THR A 319 43.70 -12.44 11.46
C THR A 319 44.86 -13.01 10.65
N SER A 320 44.69 -13.23 9.35
CA SER A 320 45.70 -13.79 8.43
C SER A 320 46.39 -12.74 7.53
N GLY A 321 46.04 -11.48 7.63
CA GLY A 321 46.67 -10.32 6.94
C GLY A 321 47.28 -9.36 7.93
#